data_4d3021246303698ea0a685586b260824
#
_entry.id   4d3021246303698ea0a685586b260824
#
_cell.length_a   1.000
_cell.length_b   1.000
_cell.length_c   1.000
_cell.angle_alpha   90.00
_cell.angle_beta   90.00
_cell.angle_gamma   90.00
#
_symmetry.space_group_name_H-M   'P 1'
#
loop_
_entity.id
_entity.type
_entity.pdbx_description
1 polymer ?
#
loop_
_entity_poly.entity_id
_entity_poly.type
_entity_poly.pdbx_seq_one_letter_code
_entity_poly.pdbx_strand_id
1 'polypeptide(L)'
;MVKRIDAAPEYMESERIGRFSELKSSAKAFIDVLIPGYERDLYNIIGRGVVEDKELVPPIKDNRDFNLGLIKAEPGKGASPHIHSTNEVFFALTGKWAIYWQNQDGTEYETILNQYDTISVPIGLSRGFRNAGDETA
;
A
#
# COMPACT_ATOMS: atom_id res chain seq x y z
N MET A 1 -0.56 14.13 -28.84
CA MET A 1 0.70 13.41 -29.09
C MET A 1 1.64 13.65 -27.92
N VAL A 2 2.17 12.59 -27.30
CA VAL A 2 3.13 12.73 -26.18
C VAL A 2 4.48 13.16 -26.73
N LYS A 3 5.07 14.21 -26.16
CA LYS A 3 6.40 14.68 -26.56
C LYS A 3 7.47 13.77 -25.95
N ARG A 4 8.38 13.28 -26.77
CA ARG A 4 9.59 12.59 -26.30
C ARG A 4 10.47 13.54 -25.50
N ILE A 5 11.02 13.05 -24.39
CA ILE A 5 11.97 13.77 -23.56
C ILE A 5 13.27 12.97 -23.45
N ASP A 6 14.35 13.64 -23.10
CA ASP A 6 15.60 13.03 -22.70
C ASP A 6 15.74 13.12 -21.17
N ALA A 7 16.43 12.16 -20.57
CA ALA A 7 16.68 12.12 -19.14
C ALA A 7 18.13 11.69 -18.89
N ALA A 8 18.86 12.47 -18.11
CA ALA A 8 20.19 12.11 -17.66
C ALA A 8 20.13 11.00 -16.59
N PRO A 9 21.14 10.11 -16.51
CA PRO A 9 21.20 9.07 -15.49
C PRO A 9 21.06 9.62 -14.07
N GLU A 10 21.69 10.74 -13.77
CA GLU A 10 21.67 11.40 -12.46
C GLU A 10 20.24 11.85 -12.08
N TYR A 11 19.49 12.40 -13.06
CA TYR A 11 18.08 12.74 -12.84
C TYR A 11 17.22 11.48 -12.57
N MET A 12 17.44 10.43 -13.33
CA MET A 12 16.72 9.18 -13.10
C MET A 12 17.03 8.63 -11.71
N GLU A 13 18.27 8.62 -11.28
CA GLU A 13 18.68 8.10 -9.98
C GLU A 13 18.10 8.93 -8.83
N SER A 14 18.14 10.25 -8.89
CA SER A 14 17.72 11.13 -7.80
C SER A 14 16.20 11.32 -7.70
N GLU A 15 15.48 11.28 -8.82
CA GLU A 15 14.08 11.70 -8.88
C GLU A 15 13.10 10.58 -9.28
N ARG A 16 13.60 9.50 -9.89
CA ARG A 16 12.73 8.50 -10.52
C ARG A 16 12.99 7.06 -10.08
N ILE A 17 13.99 6.82 -9.24
CA ILE A 17 14.31 5.50 -8.71
C ILE A 17 14.16 5.51 -7.19
N GLY A 18 13.38 4.55 -6.67
CA GLY A 18 13.29 4.27 -5.24
C GLY A 18 14.01 2.96 -4.92
N ARG A 19 15.12 3.04 -4.18
CA ARG A 19 15.89 1.86 -3.78
C ARG A 19 15.39 1.35 -2.44
N PHE A 20 14.89 0.12 -2.41
CA PHE A 20 14.31 -0.45 -1.18
C PHE A 20 15.31 -0.43 -0.01
N SER A 21 16.60 -0.66 -0.27
CA SER A 21 17.65 -0.61 0.76
C SER A 21 17.82 0.77 1.42
N GLU A 22 17.29 1.83 0.82
CA GLU A 22 17.37 3.22 1.30
C GLU A 22 16.03 3.69 1.88
N LEU A 23 14.96 2.91 1.71
CA LEU A 23 13.65 3.27 2.23
C LEU A 23 13.60 3.14 3.75
N LYS A 24 12.91 4.07 4.35
CA LYS A 24 12.52 3.98 5.77
C LYS A 24 11.07 3.53 5.84
N SER A 25 10.76 2.68 6.82
CA SER A 25 9.38 2.35 7.16
C SER A 25 8.85 3.27 8.24
N SER A 26 7.53 3.37 8.31
CA SER A 26 6.83 3.97 9.44
C SER A 26 5.74 3.04 9.94
N ALA A 27 5.80 2.73 11.24
CA ALA A 27 4.72 2.06 11.97
C ALA A 27 3.62 3.04 12.41
N LYS A 28 3.73 4.32 12.05
CA LYS A 28 2.78 5.41 12.39
C LYS A 28 2.18 6.05 11.13
N ALA A 29 2.28 5.36 10.00
CA ALA A 29 1.85 5.90 8.71
C ALA A 29 0.35 6.18 8.62
N PHE A 30 -0.46 5.48 9.43
CA PHE A 30 -1.91 5.56 9.43
C PHE A 30 -2.45 5.57 10.86
N ILE A 31 -3.60 6.20 11.08
CA ILE A 31 -4.20 6.32 12.42
C ILE A 31 -4.69 4.98 12.97
N ASP A 32 -5.13 4.07 12.13
CA ASP A 32 -5.67 2.78 12.55
C ASP A 32 -4.61 1.81 13.11
N VAL A 33 -3.32 2.07 12.90
CA VAL A 33 -2.23 1.30 13.53
C VAL A 33 -2.21 1.41 15.07
N LEU A 34 -2.93 2.40 15.61
CA LEU A 34 -3.12 2.55 17.07
C LEU A 34 -4.14 1.56 17.64
N ILE A 35 -4.90 0.89 16.79
CA ILE A 35 -5.90 -0.11 17.17
C ILE A 35 -5.22 -1.49 17.16
N PRO A 36 -5.28 -2.28 18.25
CA PRO A 36 -4.71 -3.62 18.29
C PRO A 36 -5.26 -4.50 17.15
N GLY A 37 -4.37 -5.12 16.39
CA GLY A 37 -4.71 -5.96 15.23
C GLY A 37 -4.46 -5.28 13.87
N TYR A 38 -4.21 -3.97 13.85
CA TYR A 38 -3.99 -3.23 12.62
C TYR A 38 -2.57 -2.64 12.50
N GLU A 39 -1.66 -3.11 13.33
CA GLU A 39 -0.26 -2.71 13.29
C GLU A 39 0.41 -3.19 12.00
N ARG A 40 1.10 -2.28 11.34
CA ARG A 40 1.86 -2.55 10.11
C ARG A 40 2.89 -1.48 9.85
N ASP A 41 3.92 -1.83 9.10
CA ASP A 41 4.89 -0.91 8.57
C ASP A 41 4.53 -0.51 7.14
N LEU A 42 4.65 0.78 6.83
CA LEU A 42 4.57 1.30 5.48
C LEU A 42 5.94 1.79 5.02
N TYR A 43 6.35 1.35 3.84
CA TYR A 43 7.43 1.94 3.04
C TYR A 43 6.79 2.74 1.91
N ASN A 44 6.86 4.06 1.97
CA ASN A 44 6.28 4.91 0.94
C ASN A 44 7.27 5.10 -0.21
N ILE A 45 6.86 4.80 -1.45
CA ILE A 45 7.78 4.73 -2.61
C ILE A 45 7.50 5.84 -3.62
N ILE A 46 6.25 5.97 -4.07
CA ILE A 46 5.84 6.97 -5.07
C ILE A 46 4.69 7.79 -4.52
N GLY A 47 4.89 9.09 -4.44
CA GLY A 47 3.88 10.03 -3.94
C GLY A 47 3.55 9.82 -2.47
N ARG A 48 2.92 10.81 -1.87
CA ARG A 48 2.60 10.76 -0.45
C ARG A 48 1.33 9.93 -0.16
N GLY A 49 0.35 9.98 -1.08
CA GLY A 49 -0.95 9.37 -0.85
C GLY A 49 -1.65 9.91 0.40
N VAL A 50 -2.30 9.00 1.13
CA VAL A 50 -3.05 9.29 2.38
C VAL A 50 -2.21 9.11 3.65
N VAL A 51 -0.88 9.08 3.53
CA VAL A 51 0.04 8.89 4.66
C VAL A 51 -0.03 10.06 5.62
N GLU A 52 -0.30 9.79 6.90
CA GLU A 52 -0.41 10.80 7.96
C GLU A 52 0.94 11.17 8.56
N ASP A 53 1.90 10.25 8.60
CA ASP A 53 3.26 10.51 9.07
C ASP A 53 3.98 11.49 8.13
N LYS A 54 4.21 12.71 8.61
CA LYS A 54 4.84 13.79 7.84
C LYS A 54 6.32 13.57 7.57
N GLU A 55 6.96 12.73 8.37
CA GLU A 55 8.39 12.42 8.25
C GLU A 55 8.67 11.32 7.22
N LEU A 56 7.64 10.54 6.86
CA LEU A 56 7.74 9.51 5.84
C LEU A 56 7.66 10.12 4.44
N VAL A 57 8.79 10.56 3.92
CA VAL A 57 8.90 11.19 2.59
C VAL A 57 9.24 10.14 1.55
N PRO A 58 8.41 9.98 0.49
CA PRO A 58 8.72 9.06 -0.59
C PRO A 58 9.92 9.54 -1.43
N PRO A 59 10.78 8.65 -1.91
CA PRO A 59 11.89 9.02 -2.79
C PRO A 59 11.41 9.59 -4.13
N ILE A 60 10.32 9.07 -4.68
CA ILE A 60 9.72 9.57 -5.92
C ILE A 60 8.53 10.46 -5.56
N LYS A 61 8.74 11.78 -5.65
CA LYS A 61 7.74 12.79 -5.25
C LYS A 61 6.78 13.17 -6.37
N ASP A 62 7.26 13.13 -7.62
CA ASP A 62 6.44 13.46 -8.80
C ASP A 62 5.57 12.25 -9.17
N ASN A 63 4.39 12.22 -8.59
CA ASN A 63 3.33 11.27 -8.93
C ASN A 63 2.17 12.03 -9.58
N ARG A 64 1.68 11.55 -10.71
CA ARG A 64 0.54 12.16 -11.42
C ARG A 64 -0.73 11.35 -11.29
N ASP A 65 -0.61 10.04 -11.45
CA ASP A 65 -1.78 9.17 -11.66
C ASP A 65 -1.96 8.12 -10.57
N PHE A 66 -0.93 7.82 -9.78
CA PHE A 66 -0.97 6.82 -8.73
C PHE A 66 0.04 7.08 -7.61
N ASN A 67 -0.19 6.45 -6.46
CA ASN A 67 0.78 6.33 -5.37
C ASN A 67 1.22 4.87 -5.25
N LEU A 68 2.42 4.63 -4.75
CA LEU A 68 2.92 3.29 -4.50
C LEU A 68 3.54 3.22 -3.11
N GLY A 69 3.07 2.28 -2.32
CA GLY A 69 3.66 1.90 -1.03
C GLY A 69 3.82 0.40 -0.92
N LEU A 70 4.74 -0.04 -0.08
CA LEU A 70 4.87 -1.43 0.33
C LEU A 70 4.46 -1.54 1.80
N ILE A 71 3.58 -2.48 2.09
CA ILE A 71 3.16 -2.82 3.45
C ILE A 71 3.91 -4.06 3.92
N LYS A 72 4.33 -4.05 5.17
CA LYS A 72 4.76 -5.25 5.91
C LYS A 72 3.92 -5.40 7.17
N ALA A 73 3.45 -6.60 7.43
CA ALA A 73 2.69 -6.89 8.64
C ALA A 73 2.99 -8.29 9.20
N GLU A 74 2.97 -8.39 10.51
CA GLU A 74 3.02 -9.66 11.23
C GLU A 74 1.75 -10.50 10.98
N PRO A 75 1.76 -11.81 11.23
CA PRO A 75 0.58 -12.67 11.13
C PRO A 75 -0.64 -12.07 11.84
N GLY A 76 -1.77 -12.07 11.16
CA GLY A 76 -3.05 -11.53 11.65
C GLY A 76 -3.17 -10.00 11.63
N LYS A 77 -2.10 -9.27 11.34
CA LYS A 77 -2.08 -7.80 11.32
C LYS A 77 -2.36 -7.26 9.92
N GLY A 78 -2.84 -6.01 9.84
CA GLY A 78 -3.19 -5.42 8.55
C GLY A 78 -3.83 -4.05 8.64
N ALA A 79 -4.90 -3.80 7.89
CA ALA A 79 -5.63 -2.53 7.87
C ALA A 79 -7.10 -2.74 8.25
N SER A 80 -7.65 -1.81 9.04
CA SER A 80 -9.08 -1.79 9.36
C SER A 80 -9.93 -1.52 8.11
N PRO A 81 -11.24 -1.87 8.13
CA PRO A 81 -12.16 -1.51 7.06
C PRO A 81 -12.19 -0.01 6.81
N HIS A 82 -12.01 0.40 5.58
CA HIS A 82 -12.04 1.80 5.15
C HIS A 82 -12.44 1.93 3.67
N ILE A 83 -12.73 3.14 3.22
CA ILE A 83 -13.21 3.44 1.87
C ILE A 83 -12.27 4.45 1.20
N HIS A 84 -11.99 4.25 -0.10
CA HIS A 84 -11.28 5.25 -0.91
C HIS A 84 -12.15 5.82 -2.02
N SER A 85 -11.85 7.04 -2.41
CA SER A 85 -12.41 7.72 -3.58
C SER A 85 -11.65 7.40 -4.88
N THR A 86 -10.62 6.57 -4.80
CA THR A 86 -9.79 6.09 -5.92
C THR A 86 -9.77 4.58 -5.95
N ASN A 87 -9.46 3.99 -7.10
CA ASN A 87 -9.13 2.58 -7.16
C ASN A 87 -7.89 2.29 -6.32
N GLU A 88 -7.87 1.12 -5.72
CA GLU A 88 -6.71 0.58 -5.05
C GLU A 88 -6.37 -0.79 -5.61
N VAL A 89 -5.08 -1.05 -5.75
CA VAL A 89 -4.58 -2.34 -6.23
C VAL A 89 -3.66 -2.91 -5.16
N PHE A 90 -3.92 -4.15 -4.76
CA PHE A 90 -2.99 -4.93 -3.96
C PHE A 90 -2.32 -5.99 -4.82
N PHE A 91 -1.02 -6.11 -4.66
CA PHE A 91 -0.20 -7.14 -5.26
C PHE A 91 0.59 -7.82 -4.14
N ALA A 92 0.32 -9.11 -3.91
CA ALA A 92 0.96 -9.89 -2.86
C ALA A 92 2.39 -10.27 -3.29
N LEU A 93 3.40 -9.62 -2.72
CA LEU A 93 4.82 -9.93 -3.03
C LEU A 93 5.30 -11.17 -2.29
N THR A 94 4.88 -11.35 -1.05
CA THR A 94 5.25 -12.48 -0.19
C THR A 94 4.05 -12.92 0.65
N GLY A 95 4.11 -14.13 1.18
CA GLY A 95 3.13 -14.66 2.12
C GLY A 95 1.73 -14.89 1.54
N LYS A 96 0.74 -14.82 2.42
CA LYS A 96 -0.68 -14.92 2.10
C LYS A 96 -1.40 -13.73 2.71
N TRP A 97 -2.28 -13.11 1.93
CA TRP A 97 -3.03 -11.95 2.36
C TRP A 97 -4.53 -12.20 2.24
N ALA A 98 -5.27 -12.02 3.30
CA ALA A 98 -6.71 -11.95 3.25
C ALA A 98 -7.14 -10.53 2.92
N ILE A 99 -7.92 -10.38 1.87
CA ILE A 99 -8.62 -9.14 1.55
C ILE A 99 -10.07 -9.34 1.89
N TYR A 100 -10.61 -8.52 2.75
CA TYR A 100 -12.01 -8.60 3.18
C TYR A 100 -12.74 -7.30 2.85
N TRP A 101 -14.03 -7.41 2.54
CA TRP A 101 -14.87 -6.27 2.22
C TRP A 101 -16.29 -6.45 2.71
N GLN A 102 -17.00 -5.35 2.83
CA GLN A 102 -18.38 -5.32 3.27
C GLN A 102 -19.26 -4.60 2.27
N ASN A 103 -20.36 -5.20 1.89
CA ASN A 103 -21.40 -4.61 1.07
C ASN A 103 -22.26 -3.62 1.88
N GLN A 104 -23.06 -2.81 1.18
CA GLN A 104 -23.94 -1.83 1.81
C GLN A 104 -25.03 -2.47 2.70
N ASP A 105 -25.41 -3.70 2.42
CA ASP A 105 -26.35 -4.49 3.24
C ASP A 105 -25.72 -5.10 4.50
N GLY A 106 -24.44 -4.86 4.72
CA GLY A 106 -23.67 -5.40 5.84
C GLY A 106 -23.08 -6.78 5.61
N THR A 107 -23.31 -7.41 4.46
CA THR A 107 -22.74 -8.71 4.14
C THR A 107 -21.22 -8.60 3.98
N GLU A 108 -20.49 -9.47 4.67
CA GLU A 108 -19.03 -9.50 4.63
C GLU A 108 -18.52 -10.65 3.76
N TYR A 109 -17.46 -10.40 3.06
CA TYR A 109 -16.75 -11.35 2.21
C TYR A 109 -15.26 -11.27 2.44
N GLU A 110 -14.56 -12.34 2.09
CA GLU A 110 -13.11 -12.43 2.15
C GLU A 110 -12.57 -13.28 1.01
N THR A 111 -11.38 -12.94 0.53
CA THR A 111 -10.60 -13.76 -0.40
C THR A 111 -9.15 -13.80 0.02
N ILE A 112 -8.45 -14.86 -0.33
CA ILE A 112 -7.02 -15.03 -0.06
C ILE A 112 -6.24 -14.75 -1.35
N LEU A 113 -5.26 -13.85 -1.24
CA LEU A 113 -4.22 -13.66 -2.23
C LEU A 113 -2.99 -14.45 -1.80
N ASN A 114 -2.51 -15.32 -2.67
CA ASN A 114 -1.21 -15.96 -2.56
C ASN A 114 -0.13 -15.09 -3.21
N GLN A 115 1.12 -15.46 -3.05
CA GLN A 115 2.24 -14.75 -3.69
C GLN A 115 1.98 -14.53 -5.19
N TYR A 116 2.14 -13.29 -5.64
CA TYR A 116 1.92 -12.77 -7.00
C TYR A 116 0.46 -12.64 -7.44
N ASP A 117 -0.50 -12.98 -6.59
CA ASP A 117 -1.89 -12.65 -6.88
C ASP A 117 -2.14 -11.14 -6.74
N THR A 118 -3.12 -10.65 -7.49
CA THR A 118 -3.47 -9.24 -7.55
C THR A 118 -4.98 -9.06 -7.44
N ILE A 119 -5.40 -8.04 -6.70
CA ILE A 119 -6.78 -7.59 -6.67
C ILE A 119 -6.86 -6.10 -6.96
N SER A 120 -7.84 -5.69 -7.74
CA SER A 120 -8.24 -4.29 -7.90
C SER A 120 -9.53 -4.05 -7.13
N VAL A 121 -9.46 -3.18 -6.14
CA VAL A 121 -10.61 -2.83 -5.30
C VAL A 121 -11.31 -1.61 -5.90
N PRO A 122 -12.61 -1.70 -6.20
CA PRO A 122 -13.34 -0.58 -6.80
C PRO A 122 -13.53 0.58 -5.82
N ILE A 123 -13.70 1.76 -6.38
CA ILE A 123 -14.02 2.99 -5.63
C ILE A 123 -15.27 2.75 -4.78
N GLY A 124 -15.24 3.23 -3.53
CA GLY A 124 -16.38 3.22 -2.63
C GLY A 124 -16.67 1.88 -1.93
N LEU A 125 -15.92 0.82 -2.21
CA LEU A 125 -16.03 -0.43 -1.49
C LEU A 125 -15.32 -0.32 -0.13
N SER A 126 -16.04 -0.65 0.96
CA SER A 126 -15.44 -0.78 2.29
C SER A 126 -14.60 -2.06 2.33
N ARG A 127 -13.30 -1.94 2.55
CA ARG A 127 -12.37 -3.07 2.55
C ARG A 127 -11.25 -2.89 3.55
N GLY A 128 -10.66 -4.01 3.93
CA GLY A 128 -9.44 -4.12 4.72
C GLY A 128 -8.61 -5.30 4.24
N PHE A 129 -7.48 -5.49 4.87
CA PHE A 129 -6.61 -6.63 4.60
C PHE A 129 -5.88 -7.06 5.87
N ARG A 130 -5.43 -8.31 5.90
CA ARG A 130 -4.52 -8.81 6.93
C ARG A 130 -3.57 -9.84 6.36
N ASN A 131 -2.41 -9.95 6.96
CA ASN A 131 -1.52 -11.09 6.75
C ASN A 131 -2.20 -12.36 7.25
N ALA A 132 -2.52 -13.28 6.35
CA ALA A 132 -3.18 -14.56 6.64
C ALA A 132 -2.19 -15.74 6.67
N GLY A 133 -0.89 -15.46 6.61
CA GLY A 133 0.20 -16.41 6.79
C GLY A 133 0.62 -16.55 8.25
N ASP A 134 1.68 -17.28 8.46
CA ASP A 134 2.29 -17.58 9.75
C ASP A 134 3.66 -16.89 9.95
N GLU A 135 4.13 -16.16 8.95
CA GLU A 135 5.34 -15.34 8.98
C GLU A 135 5.03 -13.89 8.58
N THR A 136 5.94 -12.96 8.91
CA THR A 136 5.88 -11.57 8.44
C THR A 136 5.87 -11.52 6.91
N ALA A 137 4.95 -10.81 6.33
CA ALA A 137 4.78 -10.67 4.89
C ALA A 137 4.66 -9.21 4.46
#